data_f23f46e9f248d97d6fe1721b2b9664d7
#
_entry.id   f23f46e9f248d97d6fe1721b2b9664d7
#
_cell.length_a   1.000
_cell.length_b   1.000
_cell.length_c   1.000
_cell.angle_alpha   90.00
_cell.angle_beta   90.00
_cell.angle_gamma   90.00
#
_symmetry.space_group_name_H-M   'P 1'
#
loop_
_entity.id
_entity.type
_entity.pdbx_description
1 polymer ?
#
loop_
_entity_poly.entity_id
_entity_poly.type
_entity_poly.pdbx_seq_one_letter_code
_entity_poly.pdbx_strand_id
1 'polypeptide(L)'
;MELNEALGLVIKELRQQRELPQEGLGPSQSYISAIERGKWKPSLEKIEQVAAVLSVHPASLLILAYLKQAPEGEADQILRGIHAEVADLRST
;
A
#
# COMPACT_ATOMS: atom_id res chain seq x y z
N MET A 1 -7.87 3.95 12.32
CA MET A 1 -7.35 2.78 11.58
C MET A 1 -5.83 2.80 11.64
N GLU A 2 -5.25 1.71 12.02
CA GLU A 2 -3.79 1.59 12.04
C GLU A 2 -3.22 1.45 10.64
N LEU A 3 -1.94 1.78 10.48
CA LEU A 3 -1.30 1.79 9.17
C LEU A 3 -1.32 0.42 8.48
N ASN A 4 -1.01 -0.66 9.21
CA ASN A 4 -1.02 -1.98 8.58
C ASN A 4 -2.43 -2.45 8.24
N GLU A 5 -3.46 -1.99 8.95
CA GLU A 5 -4.84 -2.24 8.55
C GLU A 5 -5.17 -1.50 7.25
N ALA A 6 -4.77 -0.23 7.16
CA ALA A 6 -4.98 0.57 5.96
C ALA A 6 -4.25 -0.04 4.77
N LEU A 7 -3.00 -0.47 4.96
CA LEU A 7 -2.22 -1.12 3.92
C LEU A 7 -2.88 -2.41 3.45
N GLY A 8 -3.38 -3.22 4.39
CA GLY A 8 -4.08 -4.45 4.05
C GLY A 8 -5.31 -4.20 3.19
N LEU A 9 -6.08 -3.15 3.53
CA LEU A 9 -7.26 -2.78 2.75
C LEU A 9 -6.88 -2.29 1.34
N VAL A 10 -5.81 -1.52 1.23
CA VAL A 10 -5.33 -1.05 -0.08
C VAL A 10 -4.93 -2.24 -0.95
N ILE A 11 -4.19 -3.19 -0.39
CA ILE A 11 -3.79 -4.39 -1.14
C ILE A 11 -5.01 -5.16 -1.60
N LYS A 12 -5.99 -5.34 -0.72
CA LYS A 12 -7.22 -6.04 -1.06
C LYS A 12 -7.99 -5.33 -2.16
N GLU A 13 -8.16 -4.02 -2.06
CA GLU A 13 -8.87 -3.23 -3.05
C GLU A 13 -8.20 -3.31 -4.42
N LEU A 14 -6.88 -3.17 -4.47
CA LEU A 14 -6.14 -3.26 -5.72
C LEU A 14 -6.22 -4.67 -6.31
N ARG A 15 -6.11 -5.69 -5.47
CA ARG A 15 -6.23 -7.08 -5.91
C ARG A 15 -7.60 -7.34 -6.53
N GLN A 16 -8.67 -6.89 -5.86
CA GLN A 16 -10.03 -7.08 -6.35
C GLN A 16 -10.27 -6.30 -7.63
N GLN A 17 -9.74 -5.08 -7.71
CA GLN A 17 -9.85 -4.26 -8.91
C GLN A 17 -9.23 -4.96 -10.12
N ARG A 18 -8.17 -5.73 -9.91
CA ARG A 18 -7.46 -6.46 -10.96
C ARG A 18 -7.95 -7.90 -11.11
N GLU A 19 -9.01 -8.26 -10.37
CA GLU A 19 -9.61 -9.58 -10.42
C GLU A 19 -8.61 -10.72 -10.16
N LEU A 20 -7.69 -10.48 -9.21
CA LEU A 20 -6.69 -11.48 -8.84
C LEU A 20 -7.11 -12.24 -7.58
N PRO A 21 -6.86 -13.56 -7.52
CA PRO A 21 -7.08 -14.29 -6.28
C PRO A 21 -5.97 -14.00 -5.27
N GLN A 22 -6.22 -14.30 -3.99
CA GLN A 22 -5.20 -14.09 -2.95
C GLN A 22 -3.95 -14.92 -3.21
N GLU A 23 -4.10 -16.12 -3.75
CA GLU A 23 -2.98 -17.01 -4.05
C GLU A 23 -2.00 -16.41 -5.05
N GLY A 24 -2.45 -15.49 -5.88
CA GLY A 24 -1.61 -14.85 -6.88
C GLY A 24 -0.62 -13.83 -6.31
N LEU A 25 -0.79 -13.41 -5.06
CA LEU A 25 0.01 -12.32 -4.48
C LEU A 25 1.18 -12.79 -3.63
N GLY A 26 1.23 -14.04 -3.23
CA GLY A 26 2.29 -14.43 -2.32
C GLY A 26 2.37 -15.93 -2.10
N PRO A 27 3.18 -16.35 -1.11
CA PRO A 27 3.50 -17.76 -0.93
C PRO A 27 2.31 -18.61 -0.49
N SER A 28 1.30 -18.01 0.16
CA SER A 28 0.11 -18.73 0.55
C SER A 28 -1.07 -17.78 0.69
N GLN A 29 -2.26 -18.34 0.50
CA GLN A 29 -3.50 -17.59 0.70
C GLN A 29 -3.62 -17.11 2.15
N SER A 30 -3.25 -17.96 3.12
CA SER A 30 -3.33 -17.62 4.54
C SER A 30 -2.49 -16.39 4.89
N TYR A 31 -1.29 -16.30 4.32
CA TYR A 31 -0.40 -15.18 4.54
C TYR A 31 -1.00 -13.89 3.99
N ILE A 32 -1.46 -13.92 2.74
CA ILE A 32 -2.07 -12.75 2.11
C ILE A 32 -3.35 -12.35 2.83
N SER A 33 -4.17 -13.32 3.22
CA SER A 33 -5.38 -13.05 3.98
C SER A 33 -5.06 -12.33 5.29
N ALA A 34 -4.01 -12.75 6.00
CA ALA A 34 -3.61 -12.12 7.25
C ALA A 34 -3.13 -10.68 7.02
N ILE A 35 -2.38 -10.43 5.95
CA ILE A 35 -1.94 -9.08 5.59
C ILE A 35 -3.15 -8.20 5.27
N GLU A 36 -4.09 -8.69 4.48
CA GLU A 36 -5.27 -7.92 4.08
C GLU A 36 -6.17 -7.58 5.27
N ARG A 37 -6.12 -8.39 6.34
CA ARG A 37 -6.87 -8.10 7.56
C ARG A 37 -6.09 -7.27 8.58
N GLY A 38 -4.86 -6.85 8.22
CA GLY A 38 -4.05 -6.01 9.07
C GLY A 38 -3.41 -6.73 10.24
N LYS A 39 -3.35 -8.06 10.21
CA LYS A 39 -2.80 -8.85 11.31
C LYS A 39 -1.28 -8.97 11.28
N TRP A 40 -0.68 -8.80 10.12
CA TRP A 40 0.76 -8.91 9.95
C TRP A 40 1.30 -7.68 9.25
N LYS A 41 2.51 -7.29 9.64
CA LYS A 41 3.22 -6.19 8.98
C LYS A 41 4.13 -6.79 7.91
N PRO A 42 3.87 -6.54 6.63
CA PRO A 42 4.77 -7.04 5.60
C PRO A 42 6.11 -6.31 5.64
N SER A 43 7.18 -7.02 5.34
CA SER A 43 8.50 -6.41 5.16
C SER A 43 8.52 -5.56 3.91
N LEU A 44 9.52 -4.69 3.77
CA LEU A 44 9.70 -3.91 2.55
C LEU A 44 9.85 -4.82 1.33
N GLU A 45 10.59 -5.93 1.48
CA GLU A 45 10.74 -6.91 0.41
C GLU A 45 9.39 -7.48 -0.02
N LYS A 46 8.53 -7.81 0.94
CA LYS A 46 7.21 -8.35 0.64
C LYS A 46 6.33 -7.29 -0.03
N ILE A 47 6.44 -6.04 0.41
CA ILE A 47 5.72 -4.94 -0.23
C ILE A 47 6.14 -4.82 -1.69
N GLU A 48 7.44 -4.91 -1.98
CA GLU A 48 7.93 -4.88 -3.36
C GLU A 48 7.35 -6.02 -4.19
N GLN A 49 7.31 -7.23 -3.63
CA GLN A 49 6.78 -8.40 -4.33
C GLN A 49 5.29 -8.24 -4.65
N VAL A 50 4.51 -7.80 -3.66
CA VAL A 50 3.07 -7.59 -3.84
C VAL A 50 2.82 -6.49 -4.86
N ALA A 51 3.57 -5.38 -4.78
CA ALA A 51 3.43 -4.27 -5.71
C ALA A 51 3.71 -4.71 -7.16
N ALA A 52 4.72 -5.55 -7.35
CA ALA A 52 5.05 -6.06 -8.69
C ALA A 52 3.87 -6.85 -9.28
N VAL A 53 3.25 -7.72 -8.48
CA VAL A 53 2.09 -8.50 -8.95
C VAL A 53 0.91 -7.57 -9.27
N LEU A 54 0.72 -6.54 -8.45
CA LEU A 54 -0.38 -5.58 -8.63
C LEU A 54 -0.08 -4.53 -9.72
N SER A 55 1.14 -4.53 -10.27
CA SER A 55 1.57 -3.57 -11.30
C SER A 55 1.50 -2.13 -10.82
N VAL A 56 1.91 -1.90 -9.57
CA VAL A 56 2.03 -0.55 -9.02
C VAL A 56 3.43 -0.40 -8.42
N HIS A 57 3.87 0.84 -8.28
CA HIS A 57 5.12 1.11 -7.57
C HIS A 57 4.93 0.77 -6.09
N PRO A 58 5.91 0.15 -5.42
CA PRO A 58 5.77 -0.17 -3.99
C PRO A 58 5.50 1.07 -3.12
N ALA A 59 6.06 2.23 -3.46
CA ALA A 59 5.75 3.46 -2.74
C ALA A 59 4.27 3.84 -2.84
N SER A 60 3.61 3.49 -3.96
CA SER A 60 2.17 3.77 -4.11
C SER A 60 1.34 3.03 -3.07
N LEU A 61 1.73 1.80 -2.72
CA LEU A 61 1.03 1.06 -1.68
C LEU A 61 1.10 1.79 -0.35
N LEU A 62 2.27 2.30 0.00
CA LEU A 62 2.47 3.02 1.26
C LEU A 62 1.74 4.35 1.25
N ILE A 63 1.83 5.10 0.16
CA ILE A 63 1.14 6.38 0.04
C ILE A 63 -0.37 6.17 0.17
N LEU A 64 -0.92 5.19 -0.54
CA LEU A 64 -2.35 4.90 -0.46
C LEU A 64 -2.78 4.51 0.95
N ALA A 65 -1.92 3.76 1.66
CA ALA A 65 -2.22 3.40 3.05
C ALA A 65 -2.27 4.63 3.96
N TYR A 66 -1.30 5.55 3.81
CA TYR A 66 -1.31 6.79 4.57
C TYR A 66 -2.51 7.67 4.23
N LEU A 67 -2.87 7.73 2.94
CA LEU A 67 -4.06 8.50 2.53
C LEU A 67 -5.34 7.90 3.10
N LYS A 68 -5.42 6.57 3.17
CA LYS A 68 -6.59 5.91 3.73
C LYS A 68 -6.71 6.17 5.24
N GLN A 69 -5.60 6.33 5.92
CA GLN A 69 -5.55 6.67 7.34
C GLN A 69 -5.95 8.13 7.60
N ALA A 70 -5.70 9.01 6.64
CA ALA A 70 -5.84 10.45 6.82
C ALA A 70 -7.31 10.85 6.92
N PRO A 71 -7.59 11.98 7.59
CA PRO A 71 -8.95 12.52 7.58
C PRO A 71 -9.41 12.83 6.15
N GLU A 72 -10.71 12.74 5.95
CA GLU A 72 -11.32 13.01 4.66
C GLU A 72 -10.97 14.43 4.18
N GLY A 73 -10.66 14.56 2.90
CA GLY A 73 -10.35 15.85 2.29
C GLY A 73 -8.90 16.28 2.37
N GLU A 74 -8.03 15.53 3.04
CA GLU A 74 -6.63 15.89 3.19
C GLU A 74 -5.70 15.19 2.19
N ALA A 75 -6.21 14.31 1.34
CA ALA A 75 -5.38 13.52 0.45
C ALA A 75 -4.49 14.38 -0.46
N ASP A 76 -5.07 15.38 -1.11
CA ASP A 76 -4.32 16.23 -2.04
C ASP A 76 -3.23 17.03 -1.32
N GLN A 77 -3.51 17.51 -0.11
CA GLN A 77 -2.55 18.23 0.69
C GLN A 77 -1.36 17.34 1.06
N ILE A 78 -1.64 16.11 1.46
CA ILE A 78 -0.61 15.13 1.81
C ILE A 78 0.27 14.82 0.59
N LEU A 79 -0.35 14.58 -0.56
CA LEU A 79 0.39 14.29 -1.78
C LEU A 79 1.28 15.45 -2.21
N ARG A 80 0.78 16.69 -2.11
CA ARG A 80 1.58 17.87 -2.43
C ARG A 80 2.77 18.01 -1.47
N GLY A 81 2.55 17.72 -0.20
CA GLY A 81 3.61 17.74 0.79
C GLY A 81 4.71 16.73 0.49
N ILE A 82 4.31 15.50 0.16
CA ILE A 82 5.26 14.43 -0.19
C ILE A 82 6.04 14.84 -1.44
N HIS A 83 5.35 15.36 -2.46
CA HIS A 83 6.01 15.79 -3.69
C HIS A 83 7.05 16.87 -3.42
N ALA A 84 6.69 17.86 -2.61
CA ALA A 84 7.59 18.95 -2.28
C ALA A 84 8.83 18.46 -1.51
N GLU A 85 8.63 17.56 -0.55
CA GLU A 85 9.73 17.01 0.23
C GLU A 85 10.69 16.20 -0.62
N VAL A 86 10.16 15.37 -1.51
CA VAL A 86 10.97 14.56 -2.41
C VAL A 86 11.73 15.46 -3.39
N ALA A 87 11.06 16.44 -3.97
CA ALA A 87 11.68 17.36 -4.91
C ALA A 87 12.78 18.17 -4.23
N ASP A 88 12.56 18.62 -3.01
CA ASP A 88 13.53 19.40 -2.24
C ASP A 88 14.82 18.60 -2.02
N LEU A 89 14.70 17.36 -1.56
CA LEU A 89 15.87 16.52 -1.30
C LEU A 89 16.61 16.19 -2.59
N ARG A 90 15.89 15.94 -3.67
CA ARG A 90 16.52 15.57 -4.95
C ARG A 90 17.24 16.73 -5.62
N SER A 91 16.93 17.96 -5.25
CA SER A 91 17.56 19.15 -5.85
C SER A 91 18.82 19.59 -5.09
N THR A 92 19.16 18.93 -3.98
CA THR A 92 20.36 19.29 -3.19
C THR A 92 21.62 18.56 -3.65
#